data_a3a87b8112d48b031ec0ef6cdc415107
#
_entry.id   a3a87b8112d48b031ec0ef6cdc415107
#
_cell.length_a   1.000
_cell.length_b   1.000
_cell.length_c   1.000
_cell.angle_alpha   90.00
_cell.angle_beta   90.00
_cell.angle_gamma   90.00
#
_symmetry.space_group_name_H-M   'P 1'
#
loop_
_entity.id
_entity.type
_entity.pdbx_description
1 polymer ?
#
loop_
_entity_poly.entity_id
_entity_poly.type
_entity_poly.pdbx_seq_one_letter_code
_entity_poly.pdbx_strand_id
1 'polypeptide(L)'
;MTLVLQKGRPADTTGRLDKEIRTYDLLDGLGVEYDRVDHAPAMTMEDCKEVDEILESMVCKNLFLCNRQETAFYLLMIPNTKVFHTKDLSAQIGSARLSFAKPEYMEKFLDITPGSVSVLGLMNDKEHQVKLLIDEEVLDSEYFGCHPCINTSSLRMRTADLIEKVLPAMEHDFVKVKL
;
A
#
# COMPACT_ATOMS: atom_id res chain seq x y z
N MET A 1 -23.96 -0.10 -3.90
CA MET A 1 -23.24 0.52 -5.03
C MET A 1 -22.66 -0.61 -5.87
N THR A 2 -22.88 -0.57 -7.17
CA THR A 2 -22.32 -1.58 -8.07
C THR A 2 -20.82 -1.29 -8.28
N LEU A 3 -19.98 -2.30 -8.03
CA LEU A 3 -18.55 -2.18 -8.26
C LEU A 3 -18.25 -2.31 -9.75
N VAL A 4 -17.44 -1.39 -10.29
CA VAL A 4 -17.09 -1.34 -11.72
C VAL A 4 -15.60 -1.13 -11.88
N LEU A 5 -14.98 -1.96 -12.71
CA LEU A 5 -13.59 -1.78 -13.11
C LEU A 5 -13.46 -0.57 -14.03
N GLN A 6 -12.58 0.33 -13.68
CA GLN A 6 -12.26 1.53 -14.44
C GLN A 6 -10.77 1.62 -14.70
N LYS A 7 -10.38 2.21 -15.82
CA LYS A 7 -8.97 2.43 -16.14
C LYS A 7 -8.52 3.81 -15.68
N GLY A 8 -7.41 3.86 -14.95
CA GLY A 8 -6.77 5.10 -14.56
C GLY A 8 -7.56 5.94 -13.57
N ARG A 9 -7.20 7.21 -13.53
CA ARG A 9 -7.81 8.17 -12.61
C ARG A 9 -9.28 8.47 -12.96
N PRO A 10 -10.09 8.89 -11.97
CA PRO A 10 -11.45 9.31 -12.27
C PRO A 10 -11.46 10.53 -13.17
N ALA A 11 -12.39 10.55 -14.12
CA ALA A 11 -12.59 11.72 -15.00
C ALA A 11 -13.06 12.94 -14.21
N ASP A 12 -13.88 12.72 -13.18
CA ASP A 12 -14.33 13.75 -12.25
C ASP A 12 -13.69 13.51 -10.88
N THR A 13 -12.90 14.47 -10.42
CA THR A 13 -12.21 14.44 -9.14
C THR A 13 -12.88 15.28 -8.05
N THR A 14 -14.05 15.83 -8.33
CA THR A 14 -14.80 16.63 -7.36
C THR A 14 -15.10 15.83 -6.10
N GLY A 15 -14.77 16.40 -4.94
CA GLY A 15 -14.98 15.78 -3.63
C GLY A 15 -13.94 14.71 -3.24
N ARG A 16 -12.94 14.46 -4.08
CA ARG A 16 -11.85 13.54 -3.75
C ARG A 16 -10.75 14.26 -2.96
N LEU A 17 -10.08 13.51 -2.08
CA LEU A 17 -9.03 14.08 -1.22
C LEU A 17 -7.74 14.34 -1.99
N ASP A 18 -7.00 15.38 -1.59
CA ASP A 18 -5.73 15.74 -2.21
C ASP A 18 -4.72 14.60 -2.22
N LYS A 19 -4.65 13.81 -1.15
CA LYS A 19 -3.75 12.65 -1.06
C LYS A 19 -4.08 11.57 -2.10
N GLU A 20 -5.35 11.39 -2.43
CA GLU A 20 -5.78 10.51 -3.52
C GLU A 20 -5.34 11.07 -4.88
N ILE A 21 -5.60 12.35 -5.11
CA ILE A 21 -5.24 13.03 -6.37
C ILE A 21 -3.72 13.00 -6.59
N ARG A 22 -2.92 13.26 -5.57
CA ARG A 22 -1.45 13.19 -5.65
C ARG A 22 -0.95 11.79 -6.02
N THR A 23 -1.67 10.76 -5.59
CA THR A 23 -1.36 9.38 -5.98
C THR A 23 -1.54 9.19 -7.49
N TYR A 24 -2.65 9.66 -8.05
CA TYR A 24 -2.87 9.59 -9.49
C TYR A 24 -1.86 10.44 -10.26
N ASP A 25 -1.55 11.63 -9.77
CA ASP A 25 -0.55 12.51 -10.40
C ASP A 25 0.82 11.84 -10.46
N LEU A 26 1.23 11.14 -9.39
CA LEU A 26 2.49 10.38 -9.36
C LEU A 26 2.49 9.28 -10.43
N LEU A 27 1.46 8.45 -10.44
CA LEU A 27 1.39 7.32 -11.38
C LEU A 27 1.29 7.78 -12.84
N ASP A 28 0.46 8.77 -13.11
CA ASP A 28 0.30 9.31 -14.46
C ASP A 28 1.58 10.00 -14.96
N GLY A 29 2.25 10.74 -14.09
CA GLY A 29 3.53 11.39 -14.40
C GLY A 29 4.65 10.40 -14.73
N LEU A 30 4.58 9.17 -14.21
CA LEU A 30 5.53 8.10 -14.48
C LEU A 30 5.12 7.21 -15.67
N GLY A 31 3.94 7.44 -16.25
CA GLY A 31 3.41 6.59 -17.31
C GLY A 31 3.03 5.18 -16.83
N VAL A 32 2.70 5.03 -15.54
CA VAL A 32 2.26 3.75 -14.96
C VAL A 32 0.78 3.54 -15.25
N GLU A 33 0.44 2.41 -15.86
CA GLU A 33 -0.95 2.01 -16.07
C GLU A 33 -1.51 1.36 -14.82
N TYR A 34 -2.75 1.66 -14.50
CA TYR A 34 -3.45 1.07 -13.37
C TYR A 34 -4.95 1.00 -13.62
N ASP A 35 -5.58 -0.03 -13.04
CA ASP A 35 -7.02 -0.17 -13.00
C ASP A 35 -7.52 0.25 -11.62
N ARG A 36 -8.76 0.67 -11.53
CA ARG A 36 -9.36 1.20 -10.31
C ARG A 36 -10.77 0.66 -10.11
N VAL A 37 -11.11 0.38 -8.86
CA VAL A 37 -12.46 0.10 -8.41
C VAL A 37 -12.77 1.03 -7.24
N ASP A 38 -13.83 1.82 -7.36
CA ASP A 38 -14.35 2.63 -6.26
C ASP A 38 -15.34 1.80 -5.45
N HIS A 39 -15.29 1.93 -4.13
CA HIS A 39 -16.09 1.13 -3.20
C HIS A 39 -16.38 1.89 -1.90
N ALA A 40 -17.23 1.34 -1.04
CA ALA A 40 -17.51 1.91 0.27
C ALA A 40 -16.28 1.78 1.21
N PRO A 41 -16.10 2.70 2.18
CA PRO A 41 -14.94 2.69 3.07
C PRO A 41 -14.93 1.54 4.07
N ALA A 42 -16.07 1.06 4.49
CA ALA A 42 -16.21 -0.04 5.45
C ALA A 42 -16.59 -1.32 4.71
N MET A 43 -15.59 -1.98 4.13
CA MET A 43 -15.80 -3.23 3.42
C MET A 43 -15.82 -4.41 4.37
N THR A 44 -16.78 -5.35 4.14
CA THR A 44 -16.75 -6.67 4.74
C THR A 44 -15.68 -7.54 4.08
N MET A 45 -15.40 -8.73 4.64
CA MET A 45 -14.53 -9.71 4.01
C MET A 45 -15.05 -10.15 2.63
N GLU A 46 -16.36 -10.16 2.46
CA GLU A 46 -17.03 -10.51 1.20
C GLU A 46 -16.85 -9.40 0.15
N ASP A 47 -17.02 -8.14 0.56
CA ASP A 47 -16.76 -6.99 -0.31
C ASP A 47 -15.30 -6.95 -0.79
N CYS A 48 -14.35 -7.28 0.08
CA CYS A 48 -12.93 -7.36 -0.29
C CYS A 48 -12.69 -8.42 -1.37
N LYS A 49 -13.33 -9.59 -1.25
CA LYS A 49 -13.22 -10.63 -2.28
C LYS A 49 -13.79 -10.17 -3.61
N GLU A 50 -14.93 -9.50 -3.61
CA GLU A 50 -15.53 -8.97 -4.83
C GLU A 50 -14.60 -7.96 -5.51
N VAL A 51 -13.97 -7.07 -4.74
CA VAL A 51 -12.97 -6.12 -5.28
C VAL A 51 -11.77 -6.86 -5.88
N ASP A 52 -11.23 -7.85 -5.18
CA ASP A 52 -10.11 -8.66 -5.67
C ASP A 52 -10.46 -9.39 -6.98
N GLU A 53 -11.67 -9.94 -7.08
CA GLU A 53 -12.16 -10.62 -8.28
C GLU A 53 -12.31 -9.65 -9.46
N ILE A 54 -12.85 -8.46 -9.24
CA ILE A 54 -13.03 -7.45 -10.28
C ILE A 54 -11.68 -6.91 -10.76
N LEU A 55 -10.74 -6.68 -9.83
CA LEU A 55 -9.38 -6.25 -10.17
C LEU A 55 -8.54 -7.37 -10.78
N GLU A 56 -8.97 -8.62 -10.67
CA GLU A 56 -8.16 -9.80 -11.02
C GLU A 56 -6.78 -9.75 -10.33
N SER A 57 -6.76 -9.24 -9.11
CA SER A 57 -5.54 -9.10 -8.31
C SER A 57 -5.90 -8.98 -6.83
N MET A 58 -5.08 -9.57 -6.00
CA MET A 58 -5.22 -9.46 -4.55
C MET A 58 -4.74 -8.09 -4.08
N VAL A 59 -5.59 -7.38 -3.33
CA VAL A 59 -5.18 -6.20 -2.59
C VAL A 59 -4.32 -6.63 -1.41
N CYS A 60 -3.06 -6.19 -1.41
CA CYS A 60 -2.12 -6.55 -0.35
C CYS A 60 -2.53 -5.97 1.01
N LYS A 61 -2.26 -6.74 2.06
CA LYS A 61 -2.21 -6.20 3.41
C LYS A 61 -0.99 -5.30 3.52
N ASN A 62 -1.20 -4.07 3.97
CA ASN A 62 -0.12 -3.13 4.28
C ASN A 62 -0.14 -2.87 5.77
N LEU A 63 0.96 -3.23 6.45
CA LEU A 63 1.09 -3.14 7.89
C LEU A 63 2.15 -2.11 8.24
N PHE A 64 1.78 -1.14 9.07
CA PHE A 64 2.69 -0.09 9.52
C PHE A 64 3.16 -0.39 10.94
N LEU A 65 4.45 -0.64 11.07
CA LEU A 65 5.07 -1.21 12.26
C LEU A 65 6.19 -0.30 12.79
N CYS A 66 6.50 -0.43 14.08
CA CYS A 66 7.63 0.25 14.69
C CYS A 66 8.28 -0.60 15.78
N ASN A 67 9.50 -0.23 16.16
CA ASN A 67 10.16 -0.77 17.33
C ASN A 67 9.54 -0.20 18.61
N ARG A 68 9.91 -0.77 19.76
CA ARG A 68 9.39 -0.33 21.07
C ARG A 68 9.69 1.13 21.39
N GLN A 69 10.85 1.63 20.96
CA GLN A 69 11.29 3.00 21.20
C GLN A 69 10.63 4.02 20.26
N GLU A 70 9.85 3.56 19.29
CA GLU A 70 9.23 4.43 18.27
C GLU A 70 10.28 5.28 17.51
N THR A 71 11.43 4.67 17.21
CA THR A 71 12.56 5.30 16.49
C THR A 71 12.83 4.68 15.12
N ALA A 72 12.28 3.50 14.84
CA ALA A 72 12.39 2.82 13.56
C ALA A 72 11.01 2.38 13.09
N PHE A 73 10.68 2.73 11.86
CA PHE A 73 9.36 2.48 11.26
C PHE A 73 9.48 1.64 10.01
N TYR A 74 8.50 0.75 9.81
CA TYR A 74 8.48 -0.20 8.72
C TYR A 74 7.09 -0.26 8.10
N LEU A 75 7.06 -0.33 6.77
CA LEU A 75 5.84 -0.64 6.03
C LEU A 75 6.01 -2.01 5.39
N LEU A 76 5.16 -2.95 5.75
CA LEU A 76 5.19 -4.32 5.21
C LEU A 76 4.06 -4.52 4.21
N MET A 77 4.41 -4.94 3.00
CA MET A 77 3.47 -5.47 2.01
C MET A 77 3.47 -7.00 2.09
N ILE A 78 2.33 -7.59 2.38
CA ILE A 78 2.15 -9.03 2.54
C ILE A 78 0.83 -9.46 1.88
N PRO A 79 0.75 -10.68 1.28
CA PRO A 79 -0.53 -11.17 0.77
C PRO A 79 -1.62 -11.17 1.86
N ASN A 80 -2.83 -10.80 1.49
CA ASN A 80 -3.93 -10.69 2.45
C ASN A 80 -4.33 -12.04 3.07
N THR A 81 -3.95 -13.14 2.43
CA THR A 81 -4.21 -14.51 2.90
C THR A 81 -3.19 -15.01 3.93
N LYS A 82 -2.05 -14.36 4.05
CA LYS A 82 -1.03 -14.76 5.04
C LYS A 82 -1.34 -14.26 6.43
N VAL A 83 -1.14 -15.12 7.42
CA VAL A 83 -1.16 -14.73 8.83
C VAL A 83 0.19 -14.10 9.18
N PHE A 84 0.13 -12.91 9.77
CA PHE A 84 1.33 -12.16 10.14
C PHE A 84 1.68 -12.36 11.61
N HIS A 85 2.96 -12.70 11.85
CA HIS A 85 3.54 -12.79 13.19
C HIS A 85 4.76 -11.86 13.29
N THR A 86 4.71 -10.91 14.21
CA THR A 86 5.78 -9.93 14.41
C THR A 86 7.13 -10.57 14.72
N LYS A 87 7.11 -11.72 15.40
CA LYS A 87 8.32 -12.49 15.75
C LYS A 87 9.08 -12.93 14.50
N ASP A 88 8.38 -13.44 13.50
CA ASP A 88 9.00 -13.95 12.27
C ASP A 88 9.65 -12.81 11.49
N LEU A 89 8.96 -11.68 11.37
CA LEU A 89 9.50 -10.50 10.71
C LEU A 89 10.72 -9.95 11.46
N SER A 90 10.62 -9.77 12.78
CA SER A 90 11.71 -9.25 13.60
C SER A 90 12.98 -10.10 13.46
N ALA A 91 12.85 -11.42 13.41
CA ALA A 91 13.97 -12.33 13.22
C ALA A 91 14.64 -12.13 11.85
N GLN A 92 13.85 -11.97 10.77
CA GLN A 92 14.39 -11.82 9.42
C GLN A 92 15.13 -10.49 9.20
N ILE A 93 14.65 -9.40 9.78
CA ILE A 93 15.27 -8.08 9.61
C ILE A 93 16.27 -7.73 10.70
N GLY A 94 16.49 -8.64 11.66
CA GLY A 94 17.43 -8.42 12.77
C GLY A 94 17.03 -7.29 13.71
N SER A 95 15.73 -7.03 13.86
CA SER A 95 15.22 -5.99 14.75
C SER A 95 14.82 -6.54 16.12
N ALA A 96 14.68 -5.64 17.09
CA ALA A 96 13.95 -5.91 18.32
C ALA A 96 12.46 -6.14 18.00
N ARG A 97 11.69 -6.56 19.01
CA ARG A 97 10.26 -6.81 18.85
C ARG A 97 9.54 -5.61 18.22
N LEU A 98 8.78 -5.89 17.17
CA LEU A 98 7.95 -4.91 16.49
C LEU A 98 6.52 -4.92 17.03
N SER A 99 5.85 -3.79 16.90
CA SER A 99 4.43 -3.62 17.17
C SER A 99 3.81 -2.72 16.09
N PHE A 100 2.48 -2.66 16.05
CA PHE A 100 1.81 -1.72 15.15
C PHE A 100 2.10 -0.28 15.58
N ALA A 101 2.49 0.55 14.64
CA ALA A 101 2.74 1.97 14.89
C ALA A 101 1.42 2.71 15.13
N LYS A 102 1.49 3.76 15.94
CA LYS A 102 0.32 4.58 16.26
C LYS A 102 -0.18 5.36 15.04
N PRO A 103 -1.49 5.64 14.96
CA PRO A 103 -2.05 6.43 13.86
C PRO A 103 -1.37 7.78 13.63
N GLU A 104 -0.89 8.43 14.67
CA GLU A 104 -0.19 9.72 14.56
C GLU A 104 1.08 9.65 13.72
N TYR A 105 1.83 8.54 13.79
CA TYR A 105 3.03 8.31 12.97
C TYR A 105 2.67 7.97 11.53
N MET A 106 1.60 7.21 11.35
CA MET A 106 1.07 6.89 10.01
C MET A 106 0.69 8.18 9.28
N GLU A 107 0.01 9.08 9.94
CA GLU A 107 -0.39 10.36 9.39
C GLU A 107 0.82 11.28 9.14
N LYS A 108 1.75 11.32 10.09
CA LYS A 108 2.96 12.14 10.00
C LYS A 108 3.88 11.75 8.84
N PHE A 109 4.13 10.45 8.66
CA PHE A 109 5.09 9.96 7.66
C PHE A 109 4.46 9.64 6.31
N LEU A 110 3.24 9.13 6.30
CA LEU A 110 2.60 8.63 5.10
C LEU A 110 1.42 9.49 4.63
N ASP A 111 0.95 10.42 5.45
CA ASP A 111 -0.29 11.20 5.22
C ASP A 111 -1.51 10.27 5.00
N ILE A 112 -1.57 9.19 5.76
CA ILE A 112 -2.61 8.16 5.66
C ILE A 112 -3.25 7.94 7.04
N THR A 113 -4.55 7.65 7.04
CA THR A 113 -5.30 7.25 8.23
C THR A 113 -5.43 5.73 8.30
N PRO A 114 -5.71 5.14 9.49
CA PRO A 114 -5.94 3.70 9.62
C PRO A 114 -7.00 3.18 8.65
N GLY A 115 -6.75 2.01 8.06
CA GLY A 115 -7.62 1.41 7.06
C GLY A 115 -7.27 1.79 5.62
N SER A 116 -6.40 2.76 5.41
CA SER A 116 -6.02 3.26 4.08
C SER A 116 -4.54 3.06 3.77
N VAL A 117 -3.80 2.30 4.58
CA VAL A 117 -2.35 2.13 4.45
C VAL A 117 -1.98 1.61 3.08
N SER A 118 -1.01 2.27 2.46
CA SER A 118 -0.57 1.97 1.10
C SER A 118 0.91 2.26 0.92
N VAL A 119 1.57 1.44 0.11
CA VAL A 119 2.94 1.68 -0.34
C VAL A 119 3.10 3.05 -1.02
N LEU A 120 2.05 3.54 -1.64
CA LEU A 120 2.06 4.83 -2.33
C LEU A 120 2.17 6.02 -1.36
N GLY A 121 1.86 5.82 -0.09
CA GLY A 121 2.10 6.82 0.96
C GLY A 121 3.57 7.15 1.18
N LEU A 122 4.50 6.31 0.71
CA LEU A 122 5.93 6.58 0.78
C LEU A 122 6.35 7.83 -0.01
N MET A 123 5.51 8.32 -0.95
CA MET A 123 5.77 9.60 -1.62
C MET A 123 5.80 10.78 -0.65
N ASN A 124 5.18 10.65 0.52
CA ASN A 124 5.15 11.67 1.56
C ASN A 124 6.31 11.56 2.56
N ASP A 125 7.02 10.44 2.58
CA ASP A 125 8.14 10.17 3.48
C ASP A 125 9.46 10.69 2.88
N LYS A 126 9.59 12.01 2.79
CA LYS A 126 10.75 12.68 2.18
C LYS A 126 12.04 12.51 2.97
N GLU A 127 11.93 12.27 4.26
CA GLU A 127 13.09 12.08 5.15
C GLU A 127 13.50 10.61 5.29
N HIS A 128 12.87 9.70 4.56
CA HIS A 128 13.15 8.26 4.58
C HIS A 128 13.09 7.64 5.98
N GLN A 129 12.07 7.99 6.73
CA GLN A 129 11.85 7.47 8.09
C GLN A 129 11.26 6.06 8.08
N VAL A 130 10.61 5.66 6.99
CA VAL A 130 9.92 4.38 6.85
C VAL A 130 10.71 3.47 5.93
N LYS A 131 11.06 2.27 6.40
CA LYS A 131 11.66 1.21 5.58
C LYS A 131 10.58 0.33 5.00
N LEU A 132 10.63 0.11 3.68
CA LEU A 132 9.70 -0.76 2.99
C LEU A 132 10.19 -2.21 3.02
N LEU A 133 9.31 -3.10 3.44
CA LEU A 133 9.51 -4.55 3.43
C LEU A 133 8.45 -5.17 2.52
N ILE A 134 8.87 -6.04 1.61
CA ILE A 134 7.95 -6.70 0.68
C ILE A 134 8.12 -8.20 0.78
N ASP A 135 7.01 -8.90 1.05
CA ASP A 135 7.00 -10.37 1.05
C ASP A 135 7.29 -10.91 -0.37
N GLU A 136 8.06 -11.99 -0.44
CA GLU A 136 8.48 -12.57 -1.71
C GLU A 136 7.32 -12.94 -2.64
N GLU A 137 6.18 -13.36 -2.10
CA GLU A 137 5.01 -13.69 -2.92
C GLU A 137 4.40 -12.48 -3.60
N VAL A 138 4.48 -11.31 -2.99
CA VAL A 138 4.06 -10.05 -3.63
C VAL A 138 5.01 -9.73 -4.79
N LEU A 139 6.32 -9.89 -4.57
CA LEU A 139 7.33 -9.65 -5.60
C LEU A 139 7.20 -10.61 -6.79
N ASP A 140 6.81 -11.85 -6.53
CA ASP A 140 6.64 -12.88 -7.57
C ASP A 140 5.32 -12.73 -8.35
N SER A 141 4.39 -11.92 -7.86
CA SER A 141 3.12 -11.65 -8.53
C SER A 141 3.30 -10.65 -9.67
N GLU A 142 2.68 -10.89 -10.81
CA GLU A 142 2.71 -9.97 -11.95
C GLU A 142 2.03 -8.64 -11.63
N TYR A 143 0.91 -8.70 -10.91
CA TYR A 143 0.12 -7.57 -10.46
C TYR A 143 -0.07 -7.59 -8.95
N PHE A 144 -0.27 -6.43 -8.38
CA PHE A 144 -0.71 -6.30 -6.99
C PHE A 144 -1.77 -5.21 -6.85
N GLY A 145 -2.59 -5.33 -5.81
CA GLY A 145 -3.59 -4.33 -5.45
C GLY A 145 -3.14 -3.49 -4.27
N CYS A 146 -3.51 -2.22 -4.27
CA CYS A 146 -3.28 -1.29 -3.16
C CYS A 146 -4.31 -0.18 -3.16
N HIS A 147 -4.40 0.56 -2.05
CA HIS A 147 -5.21 1.77 -1.97
C HIS A 147 -4.46 2.99 -2.52
N PRO A 148 -5.15 3.95 -3.15
CA PRO A 148 -4.56 5.24 -3.50
C PRO A 148 -4.55 6.20 -2.30
N CYS A 149 -4.01 5.76 -1.17
CA CYS A 149 -3.92 6.49 0.10
C CYS A 149 -5.26 6.85 0.75
N ILE A 150 -6.37 6.29 0.26
CA ILE A 150 -7.72 6.38 0.82
C ILE A 150 -8.38 5.00 0.77
N ASN A 151 -9.42 4.80 1.56
CA ASN A 151 -10.08 3.50 1.68
C ASN A 151 -11.40 3.38 0.89
N THR A 152 -11.63 4.27 -0.05
CA THR A 152 -12.81 4.28 -0.93
C THR A 152 -12.51 3.91 -2.37
N SER A 153 -11.27 3.53 -2.64
CA SER A 153 -10.82 2.99 -3.92
C SER A 153 -9.72 1.96 -3.71
N SER A 154 -9.60 1.05 -4.67
CA SER A 154 -8.49 0.10 -4.76
C SER A 154 -7.95 0.11 -6.18
N LEU A 155 -6.64 0.01 -6.30
CA LEU A 155 -5.92 0.03 -7.56
C LEU A 155 -5.25 -1.32 -7.81
N ARG A 156 -5.11 -1.67 -9.10
CA ARG A 156 -4.21 -2.73 -9.55
C ARG A 156 -3.15 -2.15 -10.46
N MET A 157 -1.90 -2.51 -10.24
CA MET A 157 -0.80 -2.17 -11.13
C MET A 157 0.18 -3.30 -11.24
N ARG A 158 1.08 -3.21 -12.21
CA ARG A 158 2.16 -4.19 -12.37
C ARG A 158 3.17 -4.04 -11.23
N THR A 159 3.56 -5.17 -10.66
CA THR A 159 4.61 -5.20 -9.64
C THR A 159 5.93 -4.66 -10.19
N ALA A 160 6.27 -4.97 -11.44
CA ALA A 160 7.45 -4.43 -12.11
C ALA A 160 7.45 -2.89 -12.16
N ASP A 161 6.29 -2.27 -12.39
CA ASP A 161 6.18 -0.81 -12.40
C ASP A 161 6.42 -0.21 -11.01
N LEU A 162 5.98 -0.87 -9.95
CA LEU A 162 6.30 -0.45 -8.58
C LEU A 162 7.82 -0.44 -8.36
N ILE A 163 8.48 -1.52 -8.71
CA ILE A 163 9.91 -1.71 -8.43
C ILE A 163 10.78 -0.81 -9.33
N GLU A 164 10.45 -0.71 -10.62
CA GLU A 164 11.30 -0.05 -11.61
C GLU A 164 11.01 1.44 -11.79
N LYS A 165 9.79 1.89 -11.51
CA LYS A 165 9.35 3.28 -11.76
C LYS A 165 8.92 4.01 -10.49
N VAL A 166 8.02 3.42 -9.71
CA VAL A 166 7.38 4.12 -8.58
C VAL A 166 8.32 4.28 -7.40
N LEU A 167 8.97 3.20 -6.95
CA LEU A 167 9.92 3.26 -5.83
C LEU A 167 11.10 4.18 -6.11
N PRO A 168 11.77 4.11 -7.29
CA PRO A 168 12.81 5.08 -7.62
C PRO A 168 12.34 6.53 -7.62
N ALA A 169 11.13 6.81 -8.11
CA ALA A 169 10.56 8.17 -8.11
C ALA A 169 10.27 8.68 -6.69
N MET A 170 9.92 7.78 -5.77
CA MET A 170 9.74 8.11 -4.36
C MET A 170 11.06 8.07 -3.57
N GLU A 171 12.17 7.75 -4.22
CA GLU A 171 13.50 7.60 -3.62
C GLU A 171 13.53 6.58 -2.47
N HIS A 172 12.76 5.50 -2.60
CA HIS A 172 12.69 4.41 -1.64
C HIS A 172 13.20 3.10 -2.24
N ASP A 173 13.97 2.38 -1.43
CA ASP A 173 14.34 0.99 -1.66
C ASP A 173 13.40 0.06 -0.88
N PHE A 174 13.57 -1.23 -1.05
CA PHE A 174 12.83 -2.22 -0.28
C PHE A 174 13.74 -3.37 0.16
N VAL A 175 13.30 -4.08 1.20
CA VAL A 175 13.91 -5.32 1.65
C VAL A 175 12.93 -6.46 1.42
N LYS A 176 13.39 -7.52 0.75
CA LYS A 176 12.58 -8.72 0.55
C LYS A 176 12.55 -9.52 1.83
N VAL A 177 11.36 -9.96 2.24
CA VAL A 177 11.15 -10.85 3.37
C VAL A 177 10.36 -12.09 2.92
N LYS A 178 10.47 -13.14 3.71
CA LYS A 178 9.78 -14.41 3.47
C LYS A 178 8.99 -14.80 4.72
N LEU A 179 7.69 -14.55 4.68
CA LEU A 179 6.78 -14.77 5.80
C LEU A 179 5.79 -15.91 5.56
#